data_90fc99e7870abbf0928549068daeecee
#
_entry.id   90fc99e7870abbf0928549068daeecee
#
_cell.length_a   1.000
_cell.length_b   1.000
_cell.length_c   1.000
_cell.angle_alpha   90.00
_cell.angle_beta   90.00
_cell.angle_gamma   90.00
#
_symmetry.space_group_name_H-M   'P 1'
#
loop_
_entity.id
_entity.type
_entity.pdbx_description
1 polymer ?
#
loop_
_entity_poly.entity_id
_entity_poly.type
_entity_poly.pdbx_seq_one_letter_code
_entity_poly.pdbx_strand_id
1 'polypeptide(L)'
;MIVSFIDLSNNFSVAVIDNFYSVFELGEIQNELKLLNVVAELKIFVNTEPAKDEQGNLKQKSNSFFLDNLYTNKRNLSKILNINRKLFNNEELRTKLIEKNLFYNHIFNANFDKTLLNFYAKDDYYKPHKDATCFTALTFFSLEEFCGGNLIFPEHNVEIVAKENRVVIFPGFVLHGSEEVTKGIRVSMAQFINYYTET
;
A
#
# COMPACT_ATOMS: atom_id res chain seq x y z
N MET A 1 15.51 9.66 -0.95
CA MET A 1 14.64 9.00 0.05
C MET A 1 14.78 9.71 1.38
N ILE A 2 13.66 10.08 2.02
CA ILE A 2 13.61 10.74 3.33
C ILE A 2 12.75 9.85 4.23
N VAL A 3 13.34 9.36 5.33
CA VAL A 3 12.63 8.49 6.29
C VAL A 3 12.29 9.30 7.54
N SER A 4 11.04 9.27 7.94
CA SER A 4 10.52 9.86 9.18
C SER A 4 9.61 8.86 9.89
N PHE A 5 9.30 9.11 11.15
CA PHE A 5 8.46 8.25 11.97
C PHE A 5 7.38 9.08 12.65
N ILE A 6 6.17 8.53 12.70
CA ILE A 6 5.05 9.11 13.43
C ILE A 6 4.69 8.14 14.55
N ASP A 7 4.81 8.59 15.79
CA ASP A 7 4.53 7.75 16.95
C ASP A 7 3.01 7.53 17.11
N LEU A 8 2.62 6.29 17.30
CA LEU A 8 1.29 5.90 17.71
C LEU A 8 1.22 5.80 19.25
N SER A 9 0.04 5.90 19.83
CA SER A 9 -0.16 5.97 21.28
C SER A 9 0.34 4.76 22.09
N ASN A 10 0.78 3.68 21.46
CA ASN A 10 1.20 2.42 22.10
C ASN A 10 2.70 2.11 21.93
N ASN A 11 3.57 3.11 21.98
CA ASN A 11 5.02 2.97 21.80
C ASN A 11 5.45 2.34 20.47
N PHE A 12 4.58 2.29 19.48
CA PHE A 12 4.90 1.91 18.11
C PHE A 12 4.85 3.14 17.20
N SER A 13 5.74 3.18 16.23
CA SER A 13 5.78 4.25 15.24
C SER A 13 5.51 3.67 13.87
N VAL A 14 4.73 4.36 13.03
CA VAL A 14 4.66 4.08 11.62
C VAL A 14 5.82 4.78 10.90
N ALA A 15 6.42 4.11 9.93
CA ALA A 15 7.46 4.72 9.11
C ALA A 15 6.83 5.41 7.90
N VAL A 16 7.23 6.65 7.63
CA VAL A 16 6.82 7.44 6.47
C VAL A 16 8.06 7.74 5.65
N ILE A 17 8.05 7.33 4.39
CA ILE A 17 9.21 7.39 3.50
C ILE A 17 8.82 8.18 2.26
N ASP A 18 9.34 9.39 2.14
CA ASP A 18 9.16 10.24 0.95
C ASP A 18 10.23 9.98 -0.10
N ASN A 19 9.86 10.10 -1.36
CA ASN A 19 10.71 9.90 -2.52
C ASN A 19 11.40 8.51 -2.47
N PHE A 20 10.60 7.49 -2.21
CA PHE A 20 11.10 6.10 -2.08
C PHE A 20 11.65 5.58 -3.40
N TYR A 21 10.90 5.75 -4.48
CA TYR A 21 11.33 5.37 -5.81
C TYR A 21 12.12 6.50 -6.47
N SER A 22 13.15 6.17 -7.22
CA SER A 22 13.85 7.12 -8.10
C SER A 22 12.93 7.59 -9.22
N VAL A 23 13.29 8.66 -9.91
CA VAL A 23 12.53 9.19 -11.05
C VAL A 23 12.33 8.13 -12.14
N PHE A 24 13.35 7.31 -12.40
CA PHE A 24 13.28 6.23 -13.38
C PHE A 24 12.30 5.13 -12.93
N GLU A 25 12.44 4.63 -11.70
CA GLU A 25 11.56 3.60 -11.13
C GLU A 25 10.10 4.09 -11.09
N LEU A 26 9.88 5.35 -10.69
CA LEU A 26 8.55 5.95 -10.67
C LEU A 26 7.95 6.02 -12.09
N GLY A 27 8.73 6.39 -13.09
CA GLY A 27 8.29 6.40 -14.48
C GLY A 27 7.85 5.01 -14.98
N GLU A 28 8.63 3.96 -14.69
CA GLU A 28 8.29 2.58 -15.03
C GLU A 28 6.99 2.12 -14.34
N ILE A 29 6.85 2.44 -13.05
CA ILE A 29 5.63 2.15 -12.27
C ILE A 29 4.43 2.88 -12.87
N GLN A 30 4.53 4.18 -13.14
CA GLN A 30 3.44 4.98 -13.68
C GLN A 30 2.99 4.49 -15.06
N ASN A 31 3.93 4.06 -15.92
CA ASN A 31 3.60 3.50 -17.22
C ASN A 31 2.77 2.22 -17.09
N GLU A 32 3.14 1.32 -16.16
CA GLU A 32 2.35 0.11 -15.90
C GLU A 32 1.00 0.46 -15.26
N LEU A 33 0.94 1.39 -14.30
CA LEU A 33 -0.30 1.81 -13.65
C LEU A 33 -1.32 2.38 -14.66
N LYS A 34 -0.89 3.13 -15.67
CA LYS A 34 -1.78 3.63 -16.74
C LYS A 34 -2.45 2.49 -17.52
N LEU A 35 -1.69 1.44 -17.85
CA LEU A 35 -2.24 0.26 -18.50
C LEU A 35 -3.20 -0.50 -17.57
N LEU A 36 -2.82 -0.65 -16.31
CA LEU A 36 -3.61 -1.36 -15.31
C LEU A 36 -4.89 -0.60 -14.93
N ASN A 37 -4.93 0.73 -15.05
CA ASN A 37 -6.15 1.51 -14.84
C ASN A 37 -7.22 1.16 -15.87
N VAL A 38 -6.85 0.98 -17.14
CA VAL A 38 -7.77 0.52 -18.18
C VAL A 38 -8.33 -0.87 -17.85
N VAL A 39 -7.48 -1.76 -17.35
CA VAL A 39 -7.88 -3.10 -16.90
C VAL A 39 -8.87 -3.02 -15.72
N ALA A 40 -8.61 -2.11 -14.76
CA ALA A 40 -9.48 -1.87 -13.61
C ALA A 40 -10.86 -1.33 -14.03
N GLU A 41 -10.89 -0.36 -14.93
CA GLU A 41 -12.12 0.25 -15.47
C GLU A 41 -12.98 -0.77 -16.23
N LEU A 42 -12.36 -1.63 -17.03
CA LEU A 42 -13.04 -2.68 -17.78
C LEU A 42 -13.52 -3.84 -16.89
N LYS A 43 -13.16 -3.85 -15.60
CA LYS A 43 -13.49 -4.93 -14.64
C LYS A 43 -13.11 -6.34 -15.12
N ILE A 44 -12.11 -6.45 -15.97
CA ILE A 44 -11.68 -7.73 -16.57
C ILE A 44 -11.09 -8.68 -15.53
N PHE A 45 -10.54 -8.14 -14.43
CA PHE A 45 -9.87 -8.90 -13.37
C PHE A 45 -10.37 -8.55 -11.96
N VAL A 46 -11.62 -8.14 -11.81
CA VAL A 46 -12.21 -7.90 -10.50
C VAL A 46 -12.42 -9.24 -9.78
N ASN A 47 -11.34 -9.74 -9.17
CA ASN A 47 -11.38 -10.93 -8.31
C ASN A 47 -11.47 -10.58 -6.81
N THR A 48 -11.70 -9.31 -6.49
CA THR A 48 -11.97 -8.90 -5.11
C THR A 48 -13.38 -8.34 -5.03
N GLU A 49 -14.28 -9.09 -4.41
CA GLU A 49 -15.53 -8.47 -3.97
C GLU A 49 -15.18 -7.32 -3.04
N PRO A 50 -15.86 -6.16 -3.16
CA PRO A 50 -15.64 -5.05 -2.25
C PRO A 50 -15.82 -5.53 -0.81
N ALA A 51 -14.90 -5.16 0.07
CA ALA A 51 -14.99 -5.50 1.49
C ALA A 51 -16.32 -4.95 2.05
N LYS A 52 -17.07 -5.82 2.75
CA LYS A 52 -18.35 -5.49 3.40
C LYS A 52 -18.20 -5.59 4.91
N ASP A 53 -19.00 -4.81 5.63
CA ASP A 53 -19.15 -4.95 7.08
C ASP A 53 -20.11 -6.11 7.43
N GLU A 54 -20.29 -6.37 8.73
CA GLU A 54 -21.18 -7.43 9.22
C GLU A 54 -22.64 -7.20 8.83
N GLN A 55 -23.04 -5.98 8.53
CA GLN A 55 -24.38 -5.58 8.07
C GLN A 55 -24.50 -5.63 6.54
N GLY A 56 -23.43 -5.99 5.81
CA GLY A 56 -23.43 -6.06 4.35
C GLY A 56 -23.15 -4.72 3.64
N ASN A 57 -22.89 -3.63 4.37
CA ASN A 57 -22.54 -2.35 3.77
C ASN A 57 -21.12 -2.36 3.23
N LEU A 58 -20.87 -1.62 2.15
CA LEU A 58 -19.54 -1.47 1.59
C LEU A 58 -18.58 -0.83 2.61
N LYS A 59 -17.46 -1.52 2.89
CA LYS A 59 -16.31 -0.95 3.60
C LYS A 59 -15.38 -0.22 2.65
N GLN A 60 -15.32 -0.66 1.39
CA GLN A 60 -14.43 -0.14 0.38
C GLN A 60 -15.22 0.25 -0.87
N LYS A 61 -14.92 1.42 -1.39
CA LYS A 61 -15.35 1.88 -2.70
C LYS A 61 -14.08 2.23 -3.48
N SER A 62 -13.70 1.38 -4.41
CA SER A 62 -12.55 1.53 -5.32
C SER A 62 -12.55 0.38 -6.34
N ASN A 63 -11.82 0.53 -7.43
CA ASN A 63 -11.51 -0.60 -8.30
C ASN A 63 -10.20 -1.23 -7.81
N SER A 64 -10.22 -2.50 -7.43
CA SER A 64 -9.05 -3.14 -6.84
C SER A 64 -8.83 -4.56 -7.35
N PHE A 65 -7.55 -4.96 -7.43
CA PHE A 65 -7.15 -6.32 -7.74
C PHE A 65 -5.74 -6.64 -7.25
N PHE A 66 -5.50 -7.91 -6.99
CA PHE A 66 -4.16 -8.38 -6.66
C PHE A 66 -3.32 -8.51 -7.93
N LEU A 67 -2.22 -7.77 -7.98
CA LEU A 67 -1.29 -7.78 -9.10
C LEU A 67 -0.65 -9.16 -9.30
N ASP A 68 -0.40 -9.86 -8.20
CA ASP A 68 0.10 -11.25 -8.22
C ASP A 68 -0.85 -12.23 -8.91
N ASN A 69 -2.16 -12.00 -8.83
CA ASN A 69 -3.14 -12.83 -9.53
C ASN A 69 -3.13 -12.59 -11.05
N LEU A 70 -2.88 -11.34 -11.46
CA LEU A 70 -2.76 -10.98 -12.88
C LEU A 70 -1.51 -11.60 -13.50
N TYR A 71 -0.38 -11.58 -12.78
CA TYR A 71 0.91 -12.08 -13.24
C TYR A 71 1.25 -13.45 -12.65
N THR A 72 0.27 -14.33 -12.49
CA THR A 72 0.44 -15.68 -11.91
C THR A 72 1.66 -16.39 -12.50
N ASN A 73 2.62 -16.76 -11.62
CA ASN A 73 3.88 -17.41 -12.00
C ASN A 73 4.80 -16.62 -12.96
N LYS A 74 4.49 -15.35 -13.23
CA LYS A 74 5.24 -14.48 -14.15
C LYS A 74 5.48 -13.09 -13.53
N ARG A 75 5.78 -13.02 -12.23
CA ARG A 75 6.03 -11.74 -11.52
C ARG A 75 7.07 -10.86 -12.24
N ASN A 76 8.04 -11.47 -12.89
CA ASN A 76 9.08 -10.79 -13.65
C ASN A 76 8.59 -9.98 -14.86
N LEU A 77 7.36 -10.18 -15.31
CA LEU A 77 6.75 -9.37 -16.36
C LEU A 77 6.19 -8.03 -15.83
N SER A 78 5.89 -7.92 -14.54
CA SER A 78 5.44 -6.68 -13.91
C SER A 78 6.64 -5.85 -13.47
N LYS A 79 6.73 -4.61 -13.91
CA LYS A 79 7.70 -3.63 -13.42
C LYS A 79 7.45 -3.30 -11.95
N ILE A 80 6.17 -3.15 -11.58
CA ILE A 80 5.76 -2.87 -10.20
C ILE A 80 6.25 -3.97 -9.27
N LEU A 81 5.94 -5.25 -9.57
CA LEU A 81 6.34 -6.37 -8.71
C LEU A 81 7.86 -6.54 -8.60
N ASN A 82 8.60 -6.23 -9.67
CA ASN A 82 10.06 -6.25 -9.65
C ASN A 82 10.64 -5.09 -8.82
N ILE A 83 10.14 -3.87 -9.05
CA ILE A 83 10.63 -2.66 -8.37
C ILE A 83 10.27 -2.69 -6.87
N ASN A 84 9.12 -3.26 -6.49
CA ASN A 84 8.73 -3.42 -5.09
C ASN A 84 9.71 -4.22 -4.25
N ARG A 85 10.53 -5.08 -4.87
CA ARG A 85 11.60 -5.81 -4.16
C ARG A 85 12.61 -4.87 -3.51
N LYS A 86 12.68 -3.61 -3.95
CA LYS A 86 13.51 -2.56 -3.35
C LYS A 86 13.29 -2.42 -1.84
N LEU A 87 12.07 -2.63 -1.35
CA LEU A 87 11.77 -2.56 0.09
C LEU A 87 12.65 -3.53 0.89
N PHE A 88 12.81 -4.75 0.41
CA PHE A 88 13.55 -5.81 1.11
C PHE A 88 15.06 -5.71 0.91
N ASN A 89 15.51 -5.04 -0.15
CA ASN A 89 16.93 -4.99 -0.57
C ASN A 89 17.60 -3.65 -0.20
N ASN A 90 16.91 -2.75 0.51
CA ASN A 90 17.45 -1.43 0.86
C ASN A 90 18.05 -1.45 2.27
N GLU A 91 19.35 -1.64 2.37
CA GLU A 91 20.08 -1.73 3.65
C GLU A 91 20.01 -0.44 4.48
N GLU A 92 20.02 0.74 3.83
CA GLU A 92 19.86 2.02 4.55
C GLU A 92 18.50 2.10 5.24
N LEU A 93 17.44 1.72 4.51
CA LEU A 93 16.09 1.68 5.07
C LEU A 93 15.99 0.66 6.19
N ARG A 94 16.54 -0.54 5.98
CA ARG A 94 16.58 -1.61 6.99
C ARG A 94 17.18 -1.12 8.29
N THR A 95 18.35 -0.51 8.22
CA THR A 95 19.06 0.01 9.40
C THR A 95 18.18 1.01 10.14
N LYS A 96 17.63 2.03 9.45
CA LYS A 96 16.78 3.07 10.07
C LYS A 96 15.53 2.49 10.72
N LEU A 97 14.89 1.51 10.08
CA LEU A 97 13.69 0.87 10.61
C LEU A 97 14.00 0.06 11.88
N ILE A 98 15.05 -0.76 11.87
CA ILE A 98 15.43 -1.60 13.01
C ILE A 98 15.93 -0.74 14.19
N GLU A 99 16.68 0.33 13.93
CA GLU A 99 17.10 1.28 14.96
C GLU A 99 15.91 1.95 15.64
N LYS A 100 14.84 2.27 14.91
CA LYS A 100 13.63 2.85 15.49
C LYS A 100 12.85 1.83 16.32
N ASN A 101 12.66 0.61 15.81
CA ASN A 101 11.99 -0.48 16.53
C ASN A 101 12.39 -1.84 15.94
N LEU A 102 12.91 -2.72 16.77
CA LEU A 102 13.36 -4.06 16.37
C LEU A 102 12.27 -4.90 15.70
N PHE A 103 10.98 -4.63 15.98
CA PHE A 103 9.86 -5.32 15.33
C PHE A 103 9.87 -5.18 13.81
N TYR A 104 10.39 -4.08 13.27
CA TYR A 104 10.55 -3.92 11.83
C TYR A 104 11.48 -4.96 11.16
N ASN A 105 12.32 -5.66 11.94
CA ASN A 105 13.15 -6.74 11.39
C ASN A 105 12.31 -7.88 10.79
N HIS A 106 11.07 -8.04 11.19
CA HIS A 106 10.15 -9.00 10.60
C HIS A 106 9.89 -8.76 9.11
N ILE A 107 9.98 -7.53 8.62
CA ILE A 107 9.86 -7.21 7.19
C ILE A 107 10.95 -7.92 6.39
N PHE A 108 12.19 -7.88 6.88
CA PHE A 108 13.38 -8.39 6.17
C PHE A 108 13.56 -9.90 6.32
N ASN A 109 12.90 -10.50 7.29
CA ASN A 109 12.85 -11.94 7.51
C ASN A 109 11.62 -12.60 6.89
N ALA A 110 10.67 -11.81 6.38
CA ALA A 110 9.48 -12.32 5.71
C ALA A 110 9.84 -13.04 4.41
N ASN A 111 9.12 -14.11 4.11
CA ASN A 111 9.34 -14.94 2.92
C ASN A 111 8.16 -14.89 1.93
N PHE A 112 7.13 -14.12 2.23
CA PHE A 112 5.96 -13.98 1.39
C PHE A 112 5.50 -12.51 1.32
N ASP A 113 5.16 -12.07 0.12
CA ASP A 113 4.47 -10.80 -0.10
C ASP A 113 3.43 -10.91 -1.22
N LYS A 114 2.39 -10.11 -1.12
CA LYS A 114 1.34 -9.98 -2.13
C LYS A 114 0.98 -8.51 -2.33
N THR A 115 0.80 -8.09 -3.56
CA THR A 115 0.57 -6.69 -3.90
C THR A 115 -0.86 -6.46 -4.37
N LEU A 116 -1.59 -5.61 -3.65
CA LEU A 116 -2.93 -5.13 -4.00
C LEU A 116 -2.84 -3.71 -4.57
N LEU A 117 -3.42 -3.50 -5.74
CA LEU A 117 -3.65 -2.16 -6.29
C LEU A 117 -5.10 -1.75 -6.04
N ASN A 118 -5.28 -0.51 -5.60
CA ASN A 118 -6.58 0.13 -5.44
C ASN A 118 -6.58 1.46 -6.20
N PHE A 119 -7.49 1.59 -7.15
CA PHE A 119 -7.73 2.80 -7.92
C PHE A 119 -8.92 3.53 -7.31
N TYR A 120 -8.66 4.69 -6.74
CA TYR A 120 -9.66 5.54 -6.08
C TYR A 120 -9.95 6.74 -6.97
N ALA A 121 -11.16 6.83 -7.47
CA ALA A 121 -11.71 8.02 -8.12
C ALA A 121 -12.32 8.96 -7.06
N LYS A 122 -12.86 10.09 -7.50
CA LYS A 122 -13.61 10.99 -6.62
C LYS A 122 -14.74 10.23 -5.89
N ASP A 123 -14.92 10.53 -4.62
CA ASP A 123 -15.89 9.95 -3.68
C ASP A 123 -15.61 8.47 -3.32
N ASP A 124 -14.41 7.96 -3.64
CA ASP A 124 -13.96 6.63 -3.24
C ASP A 124 -13.17 6.67 -1.93
N TYR A 125 -13.34 5.62 -1.12
CA TYR A 125 -12.80 5.52 0.24
C TYR A 125 -12.53 4.07 0.65
N TYR A 126 -11.87 3.89 1.79
CA TYR A 126 -11.81 2.62 2.49
C TYR A 126 -11.99 2.86 4.00
N LYS A 127 -13.12 2.40 4.55
CA LYS A 127 -13.42 2.51 6.00
C LYS A 127 -12.35 1.82 6.84
N PRO A 128 -12.20 2.22 8.12
CA PRO A 128 -11.22 1.62 9.01
C PRO A 128 -11.33 0.09 9.08
N HIS A 129 -10.19 -0.57 8.90
CA HIS A 129 -10.03 -2.03 8.91
C HIS A 129 -8.63 -2.42 9.39
N LYS A 130 -8.41 -3.70 9.57
CA LYS A 130 -7.11 -4.31 9.86
C LYS A 130 -6.76 -5.26 8.73
N ASP A 131 -5.49 -5.34 8.40
CA ASP A 131 -4.97 -6.29 7.42
C ASP A 131 -4.55 -7.58 8.12
N ALA A 132 -4.85 -8.72 7.51
CA ALA A 132 -4.39 -10.03 7.99
C ALA A 132 -2.95 -10.30 7.54
N THR A 133 -2.03 -9.43 7.94
CA THR A 133 -0.62 -9.44 7.53
C THR A 133 0.28 -8.98 8.68
N CYS A 134 1.55 -9.37 8.64
CA CYS A 134 2.53 -8.92 9.62
C CYS A 134 2.80 -7.42 9.46
N PHE A 135 3.08 -7.00 8.22
CA PHE A 135 3.24 -5.59 7.85
C PHE A 135 2.54 -5.26 6.55
N THR A 136 2.06 -4.04 6.45
CA THR A 136 1.60 -3.42 5.20
C THR A 136 2.57 -2.28 4.86
N ALA A 137 3.10 -2.29 3.64
CA ALA A 137 3.78 -1.15 3.04
C ALA A 137 2.86 -0.54 1.99
N LEU A 138 2.27 0.61 2.32
CA LEU A 138 1.29 1.31 1.49
C LEU A 138 1.96 2.45 0.75
N THR A 139 1.95 2.41 -0.58
CA THR A 139 2.49 3.47 -1.44
C THR A 139 1.38 4.21 -2.16
N PHE A 140 1.53 5.53 -2.30
CA PHE A 140 0.60 6.37 -3.04
C PHE A 140 1.19 6.80 -4.38
N PHE A 141 0.35 6.75 -5.42
CA PHE A 141 0.66 7.24 -6.76
C PHE A 141 -0.48 8.12 -7.28
N SER A 142 -0.14 8.97 -8.25
CA SER A 142 -1.07 9.86 -8.95
C SER A 142 -1.19 9.40 -10.41
N LEU A 143 -2.39 9.06 -10.85
CA LEU A 143 -2.66 8.97 -12.30
C LEU A 143 -3.14 10.31 -12.85
N GLU A 144 -3.88 11.04 -12.02
CA GLU A 144 -4.28 12.43 -12.23
C GLU A 144 -4.00 13.17 -10.92
N GLU A 145 -3.81 14.50 -11.01
CA GLU A 145 -3.67 15.32 -9.81
C GLU A 145 -4.85 15.08 -8.87
N PHE A 146 -4.58 14.59 -7.68
CA PHE A 146 -5.61 14.22 -6.72
C PHE A 146 -5.57 15.06 -5.43
N CYS A 147 -6.71 15.10 -4.74
CA CYS A 147 -6.84 15.68 -3.40
C CYS A 147 -7.62 14.71 -2.50
N GLY A 148 -7.36 14.77 -1.19
CA GLY A 148 -7.97 13.88 -0.21
C GLY A 148 -7.38 12.46 -0.25
N GLY A 149 -8.12 11.51 0.27
CA GLY A 149 -7.70 10.12 0.32
C GLY A 149 -6.54 9.86 1.27
N ASN A 150 -6.40 10.62 2.35
CA ASN A 150 -5.34 10.45 3.35
C ASN A 150 -5.47 9.11 4.07
N LEU A 151 -4.36 8.59 4.53
CA LEU A 151 -4.32 7.41 5.39
C LEU A 151 -4.59 7.83 6.83
N ILE A 152 -5.59 7.22 7.44
CA ILE A 152 -5.96 7.50 8.84
C ILE A 152 -5.73 6.30 9.74
N PHE A 153 -5.30 6.58 10.98
CA PHE A 153 -5.20 5.64 12.09
C PHE A 153 -6.13 6.12 13.22
N PRO A 154 -7.42 5.79 13.17
CA PRO A 154 -8.44 6.44 14.01
C PRO A 154 -8.26 6.16 15.51
N GLU A 155 -7.78 4.98 15.91
CA GLU A 155 -7.49 4.66 17.33
C GLU A 155 -6.36 5.52 17.91
N HIS A 156 -5.56 6.18 17.07
CA HIS A 156 -4.39 6.96 17.44
C HIS A 156 -4.55 8.45 17.12
N ASN A 157 -5.66 8.85 16.49
CA ASN A 157 -5.88 10.21 16.01
C ASN A 157 -4.73 10.73 15.11
N VAL A 158 -4.23 9.84 14.24
CA VAL A 158 -3.14 10.13 13.31
C VAL A 158 -3.66 10.09 11.89
N GLU A 159 -3.31 11.12 11.13
CA GLU A 159 -3.57 11.25 9.69
C GLU A 159 -2.25 11.44 8.94
N ILE A 160 -2.08 10.71 7.86
CA ILE A 160 -0.91 10.82 6.96
C ILE A 160 -1.41 11.24 5.58
N VAL A 161 -0.99 12.43 5.16
CA VAL A 161 -1.35 12.98 3.86
C VAL A 161 -0.88 12.04 2.75
N ALA A 162 -1.80 11.64 1.88
CA ALA A 162 -1.49 10.89 0.68
C ALA A 162 -0.67 11.76 -0.28
N LYS A 163 0.52 11.31 -0.62
CA LYS A 163 1.46 12.03 -1.49
C LYS A 163 2.14 11.06 -2.42
N GLU A 164 2.25 11.42 -3.70
CA GLU A 164 2.93 10.61 -4.68
C GLU A 164 4.33 10.20 -4.23
N ASN A 165 4.69 8.95 -4.47
CA ASN A 165 5.99 8.36 -4.10
C ASN A 165 6.29 8.38 -2.59
N ARG A 166 5.23 8.40 -1.76
CA ARG A 166 5.29 8.19 -0.30
C ARG A 166 4.94 6.75 0.00
N VAL A 167 5.78 6.09 0.78
CA VAL A 167 5.51 4.77 1.36
C VAL A 167 5.24 4.94 2.86
N VAL A 168 4.19 4.31 3.35
CA VAL A 168 3.90 4.22 4.78
C VAL A 168 3.95 2.76 5.20
N ILE A 169 4.78 2.44 6.19
CA ILE A 169 4.96 1.06 6.67
C ILE A 169 4.42 0.96 8.10
N PHE A 170 3.50 0.03 8.30
CA PHE A 170 2.85 -0.20 9.60
C PHE A 170 2.48 -1.69 9.76
N PRO A 171 2.32 -2.18 11.02
CA PRO A 171 1.81 -3.53 11.26
C PRO A 171 0.37 -3.66 10.78
N GLY A 172 0.04 -4.75 10.10
CA GLY A 172 -1.30 -4.97 9.53
C GLY A 172 -2.41 -4.97 10.58
N PHE A 173 -2.13 -5.35 11.82
CA PHE A 173 -3.11 -5.36 12.91
C PHE A 173 -3.50 -3.95 13.43
N VAL A 174 -2.82 -2.89 13.01
CA VAL A 174 -3.20 -1.51 13.37
C VAL A 174 -4.42 -1.10 12.57
N LEU A 175 -5.47 -0.61 13.26
CA LEU A 175 -6.68 -0.12 12.60
C LEU A 175 -6.36 1.11 11.76
N HIS A 176 -6.64 1.03 10.46
CA HIS A 176 -6.35 2.08 9.50
C HIS A 176 -7.43 2.15 8.41
N GLY A 177 -7.49 3.27 7.73
CA GLY A 177 -8.44 3.49 6.65
C GLY A 177 -7.95 4.55 5.67
N SER A 178 -8.66 4.72 4.57
CA SER A 178 -8.43 5.78 3.61
C SER A 178 -9.63 6.69 3.57
N GLU A 179 -9.40 7.98 3.80
CA GLU A 179 -10.42 9.00 3.60
C GLU A 179 -10.88 9.06 2.14
N GLU A 180 -11.94 9.78 1.91
CA GLU A 180 -12.50 10.00 0.58
C GLU A 180 -11.56 10.82 -0.30
N VAL A 181 -11.37 10.38 -1.54
CA VAL A 181 -10.71 11.17 -2.58
C VAL A 181 -11.68 12.24 -3.06
N THR A 182 -11.29 13.51 -2.95
CA THR A 182 -12.17 14.65 -3.29
C THR A 182 -11.98 15.14 -4.73
N LYS A 183 -10.83 14.82 -5.36
CA LYS A 183 -10.50 15.21 -6.75
C LYS A 183 -9.52 14.18 -7.35
N GLY A 184 -9.63 13.94 -8.67
CA GLY A 184 -8.67 13.19 -9.46
C GLY A 184 -8.68 11.68 -9.22
N ILE A 185 -7.59 11.01 -9.61
CA ILE A 185 -7.42 9.55 -9.44
C ILE A 185 -6.14 9.28 -8.66
N ARG A 186 -6.32 8.75 -7.44
CA ARG A 186 -5.25 8.25 -6.59
C ARG A 186 -5.15 6.73 -6.70
N VAL A 187 -3.94 6.23 -6.84
CA VAL A 187 -3.67 4.79 -6.70
C VAL A 187 -2.97 4.53 -5.39
N SER A 188 -3.44 3.57 -4.62
CA SER A 188 -2.65 2.99 -3.53
C SER A 188 -2.20 1.58 -3.90
N MET A 189 -0.95 1.30 -3.60
CA MET A 189 -0.34 -0.01 -3.73
C MET A 189 -0.02 -0.52 -2.33
N ALA A 190 -0.77 -1.51 -1.88
CA ALA A 190 -0.53 -2.18 -0.62
C ALA A 190 0.29 -3.45 -0.85
N GLN A 191 1.52 -3.47 -0.35
CA GLN A 191 2.35 -4.66 -0.29
C GLN A 191 2.16 -5.30 1.07
N PHE A 192 1.47 -6.44 1.09
CA PHE A 192 1.21 -7.25 2.27
C PHE A 192 2.38 -8.18 2.51
N ILE A 193 3.04 -8.01 3.63
CA ILE A 193 4.29 -8.70 3.99
C ILE A 193 4.00 -9.71 5.09
N ASN A 194 4.34 -10.98 4.86
CA ASN A 194 3.95 -12.05 5.76
C ASN A 194 4.98 -13.18 5.81
N TYR A 195 4.74 -14.13 6.69
CA TYR A 195 5.42 -15.43 6.71
C TYR A 195 4.49 -16.47 6.08
N TYR A 196 5.03 -17.22 5.15
CA TYR A 196 4.39 -18.43 4.63
C TYR A 196 5.05 -19.65 5.24
N THR A 197 4.26 -20.46 5.91
CA THR A 197 4.67 -21.80 6.39
C THR A 197 4.04 -22.83 5.46
N GLU A 198 4.86 -23.60 4.76
CA GLU A 198 4.35 -24.81 4.09
C GLU A 198 3.77 -25.75 5.17
N THR A 199 2.47 -25.97 5.12
CA THR A 199 1.77 -26.98 5.93
C THR A 199 1.75 -28.31 5.21
#